data_2d26e6b7833a3c5505db3f895c18462a
#
_entry.id   2d26e6b7833a3c5505db3f895c18462a
#
_cell.length_a   1.000
_cell.length_b   1.000
_cell.length_c   1.000
_cell.angle_alpha   90.00
_cell.angle_beta   90.00
_cell.angle_gamma   90.00
#
_symmetry.space_group_name_H-M   'P 1'
#
loop_
_entity.id
_entity.type
_entity.pdbx_description
1 polymer ?
#
loop_
_entity_poly.entity_id
_entity_poly.type
_entity_poly.pdbx_seq_one_letter_code
_entity_poly.pdbx_strand_id
1 'polypeptide(L)' 'MPGHNALKGLTSEQTGVELNGKFLLIKDGEPTDGTSGDLGYAKGAMAINLSGSNAVNRAFVNVGTTVSPTWKYLQTGA' A
#
# COMPACT_ATOMS: atom_id res chain seq x y z
N MET A 1 12.01 -18.59 -16.58
CA MET A 1 11.63 -18.43 -16.18
C MET A 1 10.54 -18.39 -16.27
N PRO A 2 10.15 -18.66 -16.44
CA PRO A 2 9.01 -18.72 -16.81
C PRO A 2 7.91 -18.68 -15.89
N GLY A 3 7.39 -19.66 -15.44
CA GLY A 3 6.21 -19.57 -14.71
C GLY A 3 6.28 -18.68 -13.59
N HIS A 4 7.30 -18.77 -12.88
CA HIS A 4 7.34 -17.95 -11.76
C HIS A 4 7.54 -16.58 -12.21
N ASN A 5 7.81 -16.42 -13.46
CA ASN A 5 7.95 -15.13 -13.93
C ASN A 5 6.68 -14.44 -14.07
N ALA A 6 5.61 -15.10 -14.14
CA ALA A 6 4.35 -14.42 -14.28
C ALA A 6 4.14 -13.61 -13.05
N LEU A 7 4.36 -14.19 -11.91
CA LEU A 7 4.16 -13.50 -10.70
C LEU A 7 5.23 -12.47 -10.56
N LYS A 8 6.42 -12.76 -10.97
CA LYS A 8 7.40 -11.81 -10.89
C LYS A 8 7.08 -10.69 -11.78
N GLY A 9 6.50 -10.92 -12.89
CA GLY A 9 6.12 -9.87 -13.79
C GLY A 9 5.14 -8.94 -13.19
N LEU A 10 4.27 -9.45 -12.38
CA LEU A 10 3.33 -8.59 -11.78
C LEU A 10 4.02 -7.67 -10.84
N THR A 11 5.12 -8.02 -10.32
CA THR A 11 5.74 -7.15 -9.38
C THR A 11 6.89 -6.42 -9.96
N SER A 12 7.66 -6.99 -10.81
CA SER A 12 8.77 -6.29 -11.27
C SER A 12 8.63 -5.64 -12.54
N GLU A 13 8.03 -6.29 -13.45
CA GLU A 13 7.94 -5.70 -14.63
C GLU A 13 7.03 -4.73 -14.64
N GLN A 14 6.03 -4.84 -14.01
CA GLN A 14 5.08 -4.00 -14.09
C GLN A 14 5.42 -2.82 -13.70
N THR A 15 6.40 -2.52 -13.17
CA THR A 15 6.42 -1.34 -12.79
C THR A 15 7.56 -0.81 -12.30
N GLY A 16 8.40 -1.43 -12.16
CA GLY A 16 9.39 -0.89 -11.41
C GLY A 16 9.01 -0.67 -10.02
N VAL A 17 7.88 -1.24 -9.61
CA VAL A 17 7.41 -1.12 -8.33
C VAL A 17 8.46 -1.39 -7.36
N GLU A 18 9.24 -2.36 -7.52
CA GLU A 18 10.20 -2.62 -6.58
C GLU A 18 11.25 -1.63 -6.52
N LEU A 19 11.39 -0.80 -7.42
CA LEU A 19 12.41 0.20 -7.38
C LEU A 19 11.97 1.33 -6.49
N ASN A 20 10.69 1.45 -6.28
CA ASN A 20 10.15 2.53 -5.51
C ASN A 20 9.51 2.09 -4.22
N GLY A 21 9.68 0.87 -3.86
CA GLY A 21 9.12 0.36 -2.63
C GLY A 21 7.90 -0.51 -2.87
N LYS A 22 7.22 -0.86 -1.81
CA LYS A 22 6.08 -1.74 -1.88
C LYS A 22 4.83 -0.96 -2.23
N PHE A 23 3.87 -1.62 -2.83
CA PHE A 23 2.64 -0.95 -3.23
C PHE A 23 1.38 -1.46 -2.55
N LEU A 24 1.47 -2.45 -1.70
CA LEU A 24 0.28 -2.96 -1.03
C LEU A 24 0.58 -3.36 0.40
N LEU A 25 -0.18 -2.83 1.31
CA LEU A 25 -0.07 -3.17 2.72
C LEU A 25 -1.42 -3.74 3.15
N ILE A 26 -1.42 -4.92 3.74
CA ILE A 26 -2.65 -5.50 4.27
C ILE A 26 -2.40 -5.77 5.73
N LYS A 27 -3.20 -5.19 6.59
CA LYS A 27 -3.00 -5.38 8.01
C LYS A 27 -4.31 -5.20 8.77
N ASP A 28 -4.30 -5.56 10.03
CA ASP A 28 -5.41 -5.28 10.90
C ASP A 28 -5.13 -3.91 11.48
N GLY A 29 -6.02 -2.99 11.27
CA GLY A 29 -5.86 -1.64 11.77
C GLY A 29 -5.51 -0.67 10.67
N GLU A 30 -5.62 0.59 10.96
CA GLU A 30 -5.32 1.62 9.98
C GLU A 30 -3.82 1.80 9.85
N PRO A 31 -3.35 2.18 8.67
CA PRO A 31 -1.93 2.41 8.51
C PRO A 31 -1.50 3.65 9.27
N THR A 32 -0.25 3.69 9.67
CA THR A 32 0.29 4.76 10.49
C THR A 32 1.20 5.66 9.68
N ASP A 33 0.99 6.95 9.81
CA ASP A 33 1.77 7.95 9.09
C ASP A 33 3.12 8.21 9.74
N GLY A 34 3.98 8.85 8.99
CA GLY A 34 5.21 9.41 9.52
C GLY A 34 6.38 8.47 9.56
N THR A 35 7.50 8.97 10.03
CA THR A 35 8.75 8.22 9.99
C THR A 35 8.79 7.04 10.95
N SER A 36 7.80 6.92 11.82
CA SER A 36 7.70 5.77 12.71
C SER A 36 6.53 4.91 12.31
N GLY A 37 5.93 5.17 11.19
CA GLY A 37 4.72 4.48 10.78
C GLY A 37 4.96 3.30 9.87
N ASP A 38 4.03 3.08 8.96
CA ASP A 38 4.13 1.96 8.03
C ASP A 38 5.00 2.37 6.86
N LEU A 39 6.27 2.17 6.99
CA LEU A 39 7.28 2.62 6.03
C LEU A 39 7.54 1.64 4.90
N GLY A 40 8.20 2.12 3.88
CA GLY A 40 8.63 1.27 2.78
C GLY A 40 7.63 1.20 1.65
N TYR A 41 6.47 1.83 1.81
CA TYR A 41 5.45 1.79 0.78
C TYR A 41 5.56 3.04 -0.08
N ALA A 42 5.53 2.85 -1.37
CA ALA A 42 5.74 3.96 -2.30
C ALA A 42 4.57 4.92 -2.30
N LYS A 43 4.77 6.10 -2.84
CA LYS A 43 3.69 7.00 -3.06
C LYS A 43 2.71 6.31 -3.99
N GLY A 44 1.47 6.33 -3.70
CA GLY A 44 0.44 5.65 -4.48
C GLY A 44 0.14 4.24 -4.00
N ALA A 45 0.89 3.74 -3.03
CA ALA A 45 0.63 2.41 -2.49
C ALA A 45 -0.72 2.41 -1.78
N MET A 46 -1.37 1.27 -1.76
CA MET A 46 -2.63 1.14 -1.07
C MET A 46 -2.49 0.34 0.19
N ALA A 47 -3.31 0.62 1.17
CA ALA A 47 -3.36 -0.16 2.39
C ALA A 47 -4.79 -0.64 2.61
N ILE A 48 -4.93 -1.88 3.00
CA ILE A 48 -6.22 -2.47 3.29
C ILE A 48 -6.26 -2.80 4.78
N ASN A 49 -7.27 -2.27 5.46
CA ASN A 49 -7.44 -2.52 6.87
C ASN A 49 -8.45 -3.65 7.03
N LEU A 50 -7.97 -4.81 7.44
CA LEU A 50 -8.82 -5.99 7.58
C LEU A 50 -9.87 -5.82 8.68
N SER A 51 -9.66 -4.87 9.56
CA SER A 51 -10.61 -4.60 10.62
C SER A 51 -11.49 -3.40 10.31
N GLY A 52 -11.46 -2.91 9.07
CA GLY A 52 -12.24 -1.75 8.68
C GLY A 52 -13.73 -2.01 8.80
N SER A 53 -14.44 -1.08 9.37
CA SER A 53 -15.85 -1.25 9.63
C SER A 53 -16.74 -0.18 9.03
N ASN A 54 -16.17 0.82 8.40
CA ASN A 54 -16.98 1.87 7.80
C ASN A 54 -16.33 2.39 6.52
N ALA A 55 -16.99 3.32 5.88
CA ALA A 55 -16.58 3.77 4.57
C ALA A 55 -15.22 4.48 4.53
N VAL A 56 -14.74 4.93 5.64
CA VAL A 56 -13.50 5.72 5.66
C VAL A 56 -12.37 5.07 6.43
N ASN A 57 -12.49 3.82 6.78
CA ASN A 57 -11.38 3.17 7.47
C ASN A 57 -11.03 1.80 6.91
N ARG A 58 -11.44 1.50 5.67
CA ARG A 58 -11.18 0.20 5.06
C ARG A 58 -9.99 0.22 4.12
N ALA A 59 -9.81 1.30 3.39
CA ALA A 59 -8.74 1.38 2.40
C ALA A 59 -8.09 2.75 2.43
N PHE A 60 -6.79 2.79 2.17
CA PHE A 60 -6.01 4.02 2.25
C PHE A 60 -5.02 4.06 1.10
N VAL A 61 -4.53 5.24 0.80
CA VAL A 61 -3.47 5.40 -0.21
C VAL A 61 -2.37 6.27 0.40
N ASN A 62 -1.13 5.92 0.14
CA ASN A 62 -0.01 6.71 0.63
C ASN A 62 0.22 7.87 -0.32
N VAL A 63 0.00 9.08 0.15
CA VAL A 63 0.25 10.28 -0.64
C VAL A 63 1.58 10.92 -0.24
N GLY A 64 2.30 10.31 0.68
CA GLY A 64 3.60 10.78 1.13
C GLY A 64 4.75 10.06 0.44
N THR A 65 5.75 9.69 1.19
CA THR A 65 6.95 9.05 0.63
C THR A 65 7.19 7.71 1.30
N THR A 66 8.19 6.97 0.84
CA THR A 66 8.50 5.67 1.43
C THR A 66 9.04 5.82 2.84
N VAL A 67 9.69 6.93 3.15
CA VAL A 67 10.29 7.11 4.47
C VAL A 67 9.42 7.97 5.38
N SER A 68 8.41 8.61 4.84
CA SER A 68 7.49 9.40 5.62
C SER A 68 6.11 9.31 4.97
N PRO A 69 5.44 8.21 5.10
CA PRO A 69 4.16 8.02 4.45
C PRO A 69 3.06 8.87 5.07
N THR A 70 2.09 9.22 4.27
CA THR A 70 0.90 9.90 4.72
C THR A 70 -0.26 9.12 4.14
N TRP A 71 -0.96 8.41 4.97
CA TRP A 71 -2.02 7.52 4.52
C TRP A 71 -3.36 8.24 4.59
N LYS A 72 -4.01 8.37 3.42
CA LYS A 72 -5.31 9.03 3.35
C LYS A 72 -6.34 7.99 2.98
N TYR A 73 -7.51 8.03 3.62
CA TYR A 73 -8.50 7.00 3.34
C TYR A 73 -9.13 7.18 1.99
N LEU A 74 -9.59 6.08 1.44
CA LEU A 74 -10.38 6.07 0.23
C LEU A 74 -11.77 5.70 0.70
N GLN A 75 -12.77 6.46 0.30
CA GLN A 75 -14.11 6.16 0.73
C GLN A 75 -14.63 4.95 -0.02
N THR A 76 -15.05 3.93 0.68
CA THR A 76 -15.39 2.65 0.08
C THR A 76 -16.89 2.38 0.02
N GLY A 77 -17.70 3.36 0.23
CA GLY A 77 -19.14 3.16 0.22
C GLY A 77 -19.68 3.09 1.61
N ALA A 78 -20.90 2.84 1.74
CA ALA A 78 -21.55 2.90 3.04
C ALA A 78 -21.27 1.68 3.89
#